data_16ccb58d9d47d1be10d76584040dc3a8
#
_entry.id   16ccb58d9d47d1be10d76584040dc3a8
#
_cell.length_a   1.000
_cell.length_b   1.000
_cell.length_c   1.000
_cell.angle_alpha   90.00
_cell.angle_beta   90.00
_cell.angle_gamma   90.00
#
_symmetry.space_group_name_H-M   'P 1'
#
loop_
_entity.id
_entity.type
_entity.pdbx_description
1 polymer ?
#
loop_
_entity_poly.entity_id
_entity_poly.type
_entity_poly.pdbx_seq_one_letter_code
_entity_poly.pdbx_strand_id
1 'polypeptide(L)'
;MPAVVDFKGLIEPLRNLFKDEVRELGSELGLADYLVWRQPFPGPGLAIRVMGEITKDKLDILRDADYIFRDEIAKAGLDRSINQYFAVLTSTRTVGVMGGLPYIRLHIWHCVA
;
A
#
# COMPACT_ATOMS: atom_id res chain seq x y z
N MET A 1 -11.14 -5.35 -20.72
CA MET A 1 -10.24 -5.81 -21.81
C MET A 1 -10.64 -5.14 -23.12
N PRO A 2 -9.68 -4.60 -23.85
CA PRO A 2 -10.00 -4.09 -25.20
C PRO A 2 -10.43 -5.25 -26.09
N ALA A 3 -11.53 -5.06 -26.81
CA ALA A 3 -12.16 -6.10 -27.65
C ALA A 3 -11.32 -6.53 -28.88
N VAL A 4 -10.11 -5.96 -29.04
CA VAL A 4 -9.28 -6.13 -30.24
C VAL A 4 -8.01 -6.96 -29.96
N VAL A 5 -7.82 -7.46 -28.73
CA VAL A 5 -6.62 -8.24 -28.39
C VAL A 5 -6.92 -9.73 -28.56
N ASP A 6 -6.26 -10.34 -29.52
CA ASP A 6 -6.34 -11.77 -29.79
C ASP A 6 -5.37 -12.53 -28.88
N PHE A 7 -5.88 -13.04 -27.77
CA PHE A 7 -5.12 -13.88 -26.85
C PHE A 7 -5.23 -15.36 -27.26
N LYS A 8 -4.10 -16.02 -27.43
CA LYS A 8 -4.06 -17.46 -27.74
C LYS A 8 -4.40 -18.35 -26.53
N GLY A 9 -4.37 -17.81 -25.34
CA GLY A 9 -4.67 -18.53 -24.12
C GLY A 9 -4.28 -17.78 -22.86
N LEU A 10 -4.64 -18.34 -21.71
CA LEU A 10 -4.31 -17.85 -20.37
C LEU A 10 -3.27 -18.78 -19.74
N ILE A 11 -2.16 -18.22 -19.30
CA ILE A 11 -1.08 -18.94 -18.62
C ILE A 11 -1.08 -18.52 -17.15
N GLU A 12 -1.29 -19.48 -16.25
CA GLU A 12 -1.35 -19.25 -14.80
C GLU A 12 -0.35 -20.18 -14.09
N PRO A 13 0.96 -19.91 -14.14
CA PRO A 13 1.98 -20.82 -13.59
C PRO A 13 1.92 -20.94 -12.07
N LEU A 14 1.30 -19.99 -11.36
CA LEU A 14 1.20 -19.96 -9.91
C LEU A 14 -0.15 -20.47 -9.38
N ARG A 15 -1.01 -20.98 -10.23
CA ARG A 15 -2.40 -21.36 -9.91
C ARG A 15 -2.54 -22.31 -8.72
N ASN A 16 -1.61 -23.24 -8.57
CA ASN A 16 -1.67 -24.28 -7.55
C ASN A 16 -0.80 -23.98 -6.31
N LEU A 17 -0.26 -22.75 -6.21
CA LEU A 17 0.61 -22.35 -5.11
C LEU A 17 -0.12 -21.41 -4.14
N PHE A 18 0.12 -21.61 -2.83
CA PHE A 18 -0.28 -20.67 -1.80
C PHE A 18 0.66 -19.45 -1.78
N LYS A 19 0.26 -18.37 -1.12
CA LYS A 19 1.05 -17.12 -1.06
C LYS A 19 2.46 -17.34 -0.52
N ASP A 20 2.61 -18.17 0.49
CA ASP A 20 3.91 -18.44 1.10
C ASP A 20 4.82 -19.19 0.12
N GLU A 21 4.27 -20.16 -0.60
CA GLU A 21 4.97 -20.90 -1.65
C GLU A 21 5.38 -20.01 -2.82
N VAL A 22 4.52 -19.04 -3.19
CA VAL A 22 4.85 -18.04 -4.23
C VAL A 22 6.00 -17.16 -3.80
N ARG A 23 6.04 -16.74 -2.53
CA ARG A 23 7.15 -15.96 -1.96
C ARG A 23 8.45 -16.72 -1.94
N GLU A 24 8.39 -17.97 -1.52
CA GLU A 24 9.54 -18.89 -1.54
C GLU A 24 10.10 -19.06 -2.95
N LEU A 25 9.22 -19.31 -3.92
CA LEU A 25 9.60 -19.36 -5.33
C LEU A 25 10.22 -18.04 -5.81
N GLY A 26 9.67 -16.91 -5.43
CA GLY A 26 10.22 -15.59 -5.77
C GLY A 26 11.64 -15.41 -5.22
N SER A 27 11.90 -15.85 -4.00
CA SER A 27 13.23 -15.82 -3.39
C SER A 27 14.20 -16.74 -4.11
N GLU A 28 13.79 -17.93 -4.49
CA GLU A 28 14.61 -18.87 -5.28
C GLU A 28 14.95 -18.36 -6.67
N LEU A 29 14.03 -17.60 -7.27
CA LEU A 29 14.27 -16.95 -8.57
C LEU A 29 15.19 -15.73 -8.49
N GLY A 30 15.63 -15.36 -7.30
CA GLY A 30 16.54 -14.25 -7.09
C GLY A 30 15.90 -12.86 -7.04
N LEU A 31 14.60 -12.79 -6.81
CA LEU A 31 13.92 -11.51 -6.57
C LEU A 31 14.38 -10.88 -5.27
N ALA A 32 14.52 -9.57 -5.27
CA ALA A 32 14.89 -8.82 -4.06
C ALA A 32 13.85 -8.99 -2.94
N ASP A 33 14.31 -9.11 -1.71
CA ASP A 33 13.46 -9.34 -0.54
C ASP A 33 12.33 -8.32 -0.41
N TYR A 34 12.58 -7.06 -0.71
CA TYR A 34 11.57 -6.02 -0.63
C TYR A 34 10.40 -6.22 -1.62
N LEU A 35 10.64 -6.94 -2.72
CA LEU A 35 9.58 -7.32 -3.67
C LEU A 35 8.82 -8.57 -3.20
N VAL A 36 9.56 -9.58 -2.73
CA VAL A 36 8.99 -10.85 -2.27
C VAL A 36 8.09 -10.66 -1.05
N TRP A 37 8.56 -9.88 -0.08
CA TRP A 37 7.89 -9.63 1.19
C TRP A 37 7.02 -8.37 1.21
N ARG A 38 6.81 -7.79 0.05
CA ARG A 38 5.89 -6.66 -0.07
C ARG A 38 4.52 -7.02 0.48
N GLN A 39 3.94 -6.11 1.28
CA GLN A 39 2.59 -6.32 1.80
C GLN A 39 1.57 -6.44 0.64
N PRO A 40 0.52 -7.27 0.83
CA PRO A 40 -0.42 -7.58 -0.24
C PRO A 40 -1.25 -6.38 -0.70
N PHE A 41 -1.46 -5.41 0.15
CA PHE A 41 -2.24 -4.21 -0.13
C PHE A 41 -1.50 -2.96 0.37
N PRO A 42 -1.59 -1.86 -0.34
CA PRO A 42 -2.21 -1.68 -1.64
C PRO A 42 -1.17 -1.72 -2.75
N GLY A 43 -1.39 -2.49 -3.77
CA GLY A 43 -0.60 -2.41 -5.00
C GLY A 43 -0.81 -1.06 -5.68
N PRO A 44 -1.62 -0.97 -6.75
CA PRO A 44 -1.93 0.29 -7.43
C PRO A 44 -3.01 1.13 -6.71
N GLY A 45 -3.34 0.82 -5.47
CA GLY A 45 -4.50 1.33 -4.77
C GLY A 45 -4.32 2.64 -4.00
N LEU A 46 -3.32 3.48 -4.32
CA LEU A 46 -3.10 4.75 -3.60
C LEU A 46 -4.33 5.66 -3.63
N ALA A 47 -5.00 5.75 -4.77
CA ALA A 47 -6.17 6.61 -4.96
C ALA A 47 -7.37 6.22 -4.09
N ILE A 48 -7.57 4.94 -3.80
CA ILE A 48 -8.68 4.49 -2.96
C ILE A 48 -8.50 4.85 -1.48
N ARG A 49 -7.31 5.28 -1.09
CA ARG A 49 -6.99 5.75 0.26
C ARG A 49 -7.18 7.25 0.46
N VAL A 50 -7.69 7.93 -0.56
CA VAL A 50 -8.10 9.34 -0.49
C VAL A 50 -9.62 9.39 -0.37
N MET A 51 -10.11 9.95 0.72
CA MET A 51 -11.55 10.17 0.90
C MET A 51 -11.97 11.45 0.17
N GLY A 52 -13.04 11.33 -0.62
CA GLY A 52 -13.56 12.43 -1.42
C GLY A 52 -12.89 12.54 -2.79
N GLU A 53 -12.82 13.75 -3.34
CA GLU A 53 -12.24 13.99 -4.64
C GLU A 53 -10.74 13.69 -4.68
N ILE A 54 -10.31 12.99 -5.70
CA ILE A 54 -8.90 12.64 -5.91
C ILE A 54 -8.23 13.79 -6.65
N THR A 55 -7.29 14.46 -5.99
CA THR A 55 -6.48 15.52 -6.58
C THR A 55 -5.00 15.17 -6.48
N LYS A 56 -4.18 15.80 -7.33
CA LYS A 56 -2.73 15.57 -7.30
C LYS A 56 -2.13 15.95 -5.95
N ASP A 57 -2.55 17.07 -5.37
CA ASP A 57 -2.04 17.53 -4.07
C ASP A 57 -2.35 16.53 -2.94
N LYS A 58 -3.57 16.00 -2.93
CA LYS A 58 -3.95 14.96 -1.95
C LYS A 58 -3.15 13.68 -2.13
N LEU A 59 -2.89 13.27 -3.36
CA LEU A 59 -2.08 12.09 -3.65
C LEU A 59 -0.62 12.30 -3.21
N ASP A 60 -0.06 13.47 -3.42
CA ASP A 60 1.31 13.80 -3.01
C ASP A 60 1.43 13.77 -1.48
N ILE A 61 0.50 14.37 -0.76
CA ILE A 61 0.44 14.34 0.71
C ILE A 61 0.34 12.90 1.22
N LEU A 62 -0.56 12.11 0.65
CA LEU A 62 -0.76 10.72 1.05
C LEU A 62 0.48 9.87 0.77
N ARG A 63 1.12 10.07 -0.38
CA ARG A 63 2.33 9.35 -0.76
C ARG A 63 3.48 9.63 0.20
N ASP A 64 3.69 10.86 0.56
CA ASP A 64 4.72 11.27 1.50
C ASP A 64 4.45 10.72 2.90
N ALA A 65 3.21 10.83 3.37
CA ALA A 65 2.79 10.30 4.67
C ALA A 65 2.93 8.77 4.74
N ASP A 66 2.53 8.06 3.70
CA ASP A 66 2.64 6.61 3.62
C ASP A 66 4.11 6.17 3.60
N TYR A 67 4.96 6.89 2.87
CA TYR A 67 6.39 6.63 2.82
C TYR A 67 7.03 6.77 4.20
N ILE A 68 6.77 7.86 4.91
CA ILE A 68 7.30 8.10 6.26
C ILE A 68 6.81 7.02 7.22
N PHE A 69 5.54 6.68 7.16
CA PHE A 69 4.95 5.66 8.03
C PHE A 69 5.59 4.28 7.80
N ARG A 70 5.75 3.89 6.55
CA ARG A 70 6.41 2.62 6.20
C ARG A 70 7.87 2.59 6.62
N ASP A 71 8.58 3.69 6.45
CA ASP A 71 9.96 3.82 6.85
C ASP A 71 10.13 3.65 8.36
N GLU A 72 9.26 4.27 9.16
CA GLU A 72 9.26 4.11 10.61
C GLU A 72 8.91 2.66 11.04
N ILE A 73 7.97 2.03 10.39
CA ILE A 73 7.64 0.60 10.63
C ILE A 73 8.85 -0.29 10.33
N ALA A 74 9.54 -0.05 9.22
CA ALA A 74 10.73 -0.81 8.85
C ALA A 74 11.88 -0.59 9.84
N LYS A 75 12.12 0.64 10.27
CA LYS A 75 13.13 0.98 11.30
C LYS A 75 12.84 0.31 12.63
N ALA A 76 11.58 0.17 12.99
CA ALA A 76 11.16 -0.53 14.20
C ALA A 76 11.24 -2.07 14.07
N GLY A 77 11.55 -2.61 12.90
CA GLY A 77 11.61 -4.04 12.63
C GLY A 77 10.25 -4.74 12.62
N LEU A 78 9.17 -4.00 12.42
CA LEU A 78 7.80 -4.50 12.47
C LEU A 78 7.21 -4.81 11.09
N ASP A 79 7.94 -4.54 10.03
CA ASP A 79 7.50 -4.70 8.64
C ASP A 79 7.05 -6.13 8.26
N ARG A 80 7.58 -7.14 8.95
CA ARG A 80 7.18 -8.55 8.78
C ARG A 80 6.19 -9.04 9.84
N SER A 81 6.11 -8.36 10.98
CA SER A 81 5.20 -8.70 12.07
C SER A 81 3.79 -8.18 11.82
N ILE A 82 3.67 -7.06 11.14
CA ILE A 82 2.39 -6.46 10.77
C ILE A 82 2.04 -6.89 9.35
N ASN A 83 0.92 -7.57 9.19
CA ASN A 83 0.52 -8.11 7.89
C ASN A 83 0.20 -7.00 6.89
N GLN A 84 -0.46 -5.94 7.33
CA GLN A 84 -0.87 -4.85 6.47
C GLN A 84 -0.90 -3.52 7.23
N TYR A 85 -0.32 -2.49 6.65
CA TYR A 85 -0.30 -1.14 7.20
C TYR A 85 -0.25 -0.10 6.08
N PHE A 86 -1.00 0.97 6.23
CA PHE A 86 -1.07 2.06 5.25
C PHE A 86 -1.68 3.32 5.86
N ALA A 87 -1.43 4.45 5.22
CA ALA A 87 -2.02 5.73 5.55
C ALA A 87 -3.28 5.98 4.72
N VAL A 88 -4.27 6.63 5.29
CA VAL A 88 -5.49 7.07 4.61
C VAL A 88 -5.66 8.56 4.82
N LEU A 89 -5.86 9.29 3.72
CA LEU A 89 -6.16 10.72 3.79
C LEU A 89 -7.67 10.92 3.88
N THR A 90 -8.12 11.46 5.01
CA THR A 90 -9.54 11.76 5.22
C THR A 90 -9.88 13.19 4.79
N SER A 91 -11.16 13.45 4.54
CA SER A 91 -11.66 14.80 4.30
C SER A 91 -11.90 15.59 5.60
N THR A 92 -11.77 14.95 6.76
CA THR A 92 -11.96 15.56 8.07
C THR A 92 -10.84 16.54 8.38
N ARG A 93 -11.20 17.74 8.80
CA ARG A 93 -10.26 18.75 9.25
C ARG A 93 -10.47 19.03 10.73
N THR A 94 -9.39 19.26 11.45
CA THR A 94 -9.43 19.66 12.85
C THR A 94 -8.77 21.02 13.02
N VAL A 95 -9.17 21.73 14.06
CA VAL A 95 -8.54 23.01 14.42
C VAL A 95 -7.32 22.72 15.28
N GLY A 96 -6.18 23.29 14.92
CA GLY A 96 -4.96 23.17 15.70
C GLY A 96 -5.08 23.91 17.04
N VAL A 97 -4.41 23.38 18.05
CA VAL A 97 -4.36 24.02 19.40
C VAL A 97 -3.62 25.36 19.38
N MET A 98 -2.69 25.53 18.45
CA MET A 98 -1.92 26.75 18.25
C MET A 98 -2.27 27.39 16.90
N GLY A 99 -2.93 28.56 16.91
CA GLY A 99 -3.19 29.38 15.75
C GLY A 99 -4.53 29.20 15.05
N GLY A 100 -5.39 28.27 15.48
CA GLY A 100 -6.77 28.15 15.00
C GLY A 100 -6.95 27.78 13.53
N LEU A 101 -5.90 27.36 12.83
CA LEU A 101 -5.99 26.95 11.43
C LEU A 101 -6.43 25.47 11.32
N PRO A 102 -7.44 25.17 10.47
CA PRO A 102 -7.85 23.80 10.24
C PRO A 102 -6.79 23.06 9.44
N TYR A 103 -6.47 21.84 9.82
CA TYR A 103 -5.57 20.97 9.08
C TYR A 103 -6.20 19.62 8.78
N ILE A 104 -5.70 18.98 7.72
CA ILE A 104 -6.19 17.66 7.27
C ILE A 104 -5.67 16.61 8.24
N ARG A 105 -6.56 15.71 8.66
CA ARG A 105 -6.20 14.58 9.51
C ARG A 105 -5.90 13.35 8.67
N LEU A 106 -4.75 12.76 8.91
CA LEU A 106 -4.39 11.45 8.37
C LEU A 106 -4.79 10.37 9.38
N HIS A 107 -5.42 9.33 8.88
CA HIS A 107 -5.64 8.10 9.62
C HIS A 107 -4.67 7.03 9.17
N ILE A 108 -4.02 6.41 10.13
CA ILE A 108 -3.07 5.33 9.90
C ILE A 108 -3.72 4.03 10.35
N TRP A 109 -3.82 3.09 9.42
CA TRP A 109 -4.39 1.78 9.67
C TRP A 109 -3.29 0.72 9.69
N HIS A 110 -3.40 -0.19 10.63
CA HIS A 110 -2.53 -1.35 10.70
C HIS A 110 -3.35 -2.60 10.99
N CYS A 111 -2.89 -3.71 10.46
CA CYS A 111 -3.48 -5.00 10.71
C CYS A 111 -2.37 -5.95 11.16
N VAL A 112 -2.56 -6.59 12.28
CA VAL A 112 -1.64 -7.61 12.80
C VAL A 112 -2.14 -8.97 12.34
N ALA A 113 -1.22 -9.79 11.88
CA ALA A 113 -1.54 -11.15 11.45
C ALA A 113 -1.87 -12.06 12.65
#